data_379b96e6dd8e39ec3f331de7a625ab0a
#
_entry.id   379b96e6dd8e39ec3f331de7a625ab0a
#
_cell.length_a   1.000
_cell.length_b   1.000
_cell.length_c   1.000
_cell.angle_alpha   90.00
_cell.angle_beta   90.00
_cell.angle_gamma   90.00
#
_symmetry.space_group_name_H-M   'P 1'
#
loop_
_entity.id
_entity.type
_entity.pdbx_description
1 polymer ?
#
loop_
_entity_poly.entity_id
_entity_poly.type
_entity_poly.pdbx_seq_one_letter_code
_entity_poly.pdbx_strand_id
1 'polypeptide(L)'
;MGSGSSREPPKRPEQQHHDDGLFSQAAMARRADKIRQMFPIATPIDDASSPDHTAFVSSDSPSLFTALPPELIENIVNRLDNRSIKSLRLTCRRFSTVTLRINRVFLSANLLNIQVFRSIADHDFYRKGITEIIYDDALFYRSSDDQCVESNEWSSQSYPFLELSIDKNWFYTERDDHISELKNRQLTDRPGRPENVRRALQARAELSFSESWTHYQDLLSQQDEVFASGADAEALRYGLRRFPALQRVTVTPAAHGWLFTPLYETPMIRAFPYGFNYPIPRGWPTRRAGEATEFDKPWEDSKTKWRGYCLVTEILAQERQHHRVSELFIDAHYLHTGVNCQLFQQRCQEYLNFLSILQQPYFKKLQLSLNVDGQERFWLAFRSGLLRNALAEASHLEYFSMETNWDANYYRAETLPPALRSFLPLDHWTGLRHFRLWNFPVVLADLIAALSQLTGLQSLELGFLSLYPASNFELLNEMRDSLRWHEWLTPPRVDYAVPIPGENTQGRAIWLREAVTNFLYYGDTNPFDTATGKVARGAGIIRDAYDPTYEMPYD
;
A
#
# COMPACT_ATOMS: atom_id res chain seq x y z
N MET A 1 -63.71 27.27 37.25
CA MET A 1 -64.10 27.91 35.99
C MET A 1 -62.80 28.39 35.33
N GLY A 2 -62.43 27.84 34.18
CA GLY A 2 -61.15 28.15 33.49
C GLY A 2 -60.80 27.05 32.54
N SER A 3 -61.39 27.10 31.34
CA SER A 3 -61.27 26.16 30.25
C SER A 3 -59.84 26.16 29.66
N GLY A 4 -59.15 25.02 29.73
CA GLY A 4 -57.87 24.79 29.04
C GLY A 4 -58.14 24.32 27.61
N SER A 5 -57.69 25.11 26.67
CA SER A 5 -57.68 24.83 25.23
C SER A 5 -56.43 24.02 24.92
N SER A 6 -56.62 22.76 24.52
CA SER A 6 -55.59 21.90 23.94
C SER A 6 -55.32 22.33 22.48
N ARG A 7 -54.11 22.80 22.21
CA ARG A 7 -53.63 23.02 20.84
C ARG A 7 -52.92 21.73 20.39
N GLU A 8 -53.43 21.13 19.29
CA GLU A 8 -52.77 20.08 18.53
C GLU A 8 -51.49 20.66 17.88
N PRO A 9 -50.43 19.84 17.79
CA PRO A 9 -49.21 20.24 17.05
C PRO A 9 -49.43 20.16 15.53
N PRO A 10 -48.78 21.03 14.74
CA PRO A 10 -48.96 21.06 13.31
C PRO A 10 -48.39 19.80 12.65
N LYS A 11 -49.15 19.20 11.73
CA LYS A 11 -48.72 18.10 10.85
C LYS A 11 -47.52 18.53 10.03
N ARG A 12 -46.47 17.72 10.04
CA ARG A 12 -45.31 17.84 9.12
C ARG A 12 -45.79 17.57 7.68
N PRO A 13 -45.30 18.30 6.68
CA PRO A 13 -45.58 17.96 5.29
C PRO A 13 -44.89 16.64 4.94
N GLU A 14 -45.60 15.78 4.24
CA GLU A 14 -45.09 14.57 3.61
C GLU A 14 -44.00 14.97 2.60
N GLN A 15 -42.76 14.60 2.91
CA GLN A 15 -41.66 14.63 1.93
C GLN A 15 -41.95 13.53 0.89
N GLN A 16 -42.35 13.93 -0.29
CA GLN A 16 -42.25 13.10 -1.48
C GLN A 16 -40.79 12.73 -1.68
N HIS A 17 -40.46 11.46 -1.50
CA HIS A 17 -39.20 10.86 -1.93
C HIS A 17 -39.12 11.00 -3.47
N HIS A 18 -38.36 12.01 -3.93
CA HIS A 18 -37.78 12.00 -5.25
C HIS A 18 -36.60 11.02 -5.22
N ASP A 19 -36.87 9.79 -5.60
CA ASP A 19 -35.91 8.73 -5.82
C ASP A 19 -35.29 8.84 -7.23
N ASP A 20 -34.67 9.99 -7.49
CA ASP A 20 -33.80 10.21 -8.66
C ASP A 20 -32.34 10.33 -8.18
N GLY A 21 -31.92 9.31 -7.42
CA GLY A 21 -30.57 9.23 -6.91
C GLY A 21 -29.53 9.10 -8.03
N LEU A 22 -28.38 9.68 -7.77
CA LEU A 22 -27.13 9.68 -8.56
C LEU A 22 -26.75 8.30 -9.17
N PHE A 23 -27.42 7.23 -8.78
CA PHE A 23 -27.27 5.85 -9.25
C PHE A 23 -28.44 5.36 -10.10
N SER A 24 -29.31 6.22 -10.60
CA SER A 24 -30.33 5.78 -11.56
C SER A 24 -29.62 5.17 -12.79
N GLN A 25 -30.19 4.09 -13.35
CA GLN A 25 -29.64 3.45 -14.56
C GLN A 25 -29.39 4.46 -15.70
N ALA A 26 -30.19 5.51 -15.77
CA ALA A 26 -30.03 6.57 -16.76
C ALA A 26 -28.82 7.49 -16.48
N ALA A 27 -28.49 7.76 -15.23
CA ALA A 27 -27.30 8.54 -14.86
C ALA A 27 -26.02 7.72 -15.08
N MET A 28 -26.05 6.43 -14.75
CA MET A 28 -24.94 5.50 -15.03
C MET A 28 -24.72 5.30 -16.53
N ALA A 29 -25.78 5.18 -17.33
CA ALA A 29 -25.68 5.08 -18.78
C ALA A 29 -25.03 6.32 -19.41
N ARG A 30 -25.45 7.52 -19.01
CA ARG A 30 -24.87 8.79 -19.50
C ARG A 30 -23.40 8.94 -19.13
N ARG A 31 -23.00 8.50 -17.92
CA ARG A 31 -21.58 8.49 -17.51
C ARG A 31 -20.78 7.42 -18.26
N ALA A 32 -21.35 6.21 -18.48
CA ALA A 32 -20.72 5.16 -19.27
C ALA A 32 -20.48 5.60 -20.73
N ASP A 33 -21.43 6.33 -21.33
CA ASP A 33 -21.28 6.89 -22.67
C ASP A 33 -20.22 8.00 -22.73
N LYS A 34 -20.09 8.83 -21.69
CA LYS A 34 -19.02 9.84 -21.58
C LYS A 34 -17.65 9.18 -21.45
N ILE A 35 -17.54 8.07 -20.72
CA ILE A 35 -16.32 7.28 -20.60
C ILE A 35 -15.98 6.58 -21.92
N ARG A 36 -16.99 6.04 -22.65
CA ARG A 36 -16.80 5.48 -24.01
C ARG A 36 -16.32 6.54 -25.01
N GLN A 37 -16.76 7.78 -24.87
CA GLN A 37 -16.27 8.90 -25.70
C GLN A 37 -14.84 9.32 -25.34
N MET A 38 -14.45 9.23 -24.06
CA MET A 38 -13.07 9.52 -23.62
C MET A 38 -12.09 8.39 -23.99
N PHE A 39 -12.57 7.17 -24.10
CA PHE A 39 -11.77 5.99 -24.46
C PHE A 39 -12.48 5.23 -25.59
N PRO A 40 -12.33 5.68 -26.85
CA PRO A 40 -12.91 4.96 -27.99
C PRO A 40 -12.30 3.55 -28.02
N ILE A 41 -13.14 2.56 -27.73
CA ILE A 41 -12.83 1.17 -28.04
C ILE A 41 -12.70 1.16 -29.56
N ALA A 42 -11.51 0.85 -30.08
CA ALA A 42 -11.31 0.73 -31.51
C ALA A 42 -12.35 -0.23 -32.08
N THR A 43 -13.33 0.31 -32.78
CA THR A 43 -14.25 -0.46 -33.61
C THR A 43 -13.42 -1.13 -34.72
N PRO A 44 -13.76 -2.33 -35.15
CA PRO A 44 -13.14 -2.93 -36.32
C PRO A 44 -13.24 -1.95 -37.50
N ILE A 45 -12.12 -1.60 -38.08
CA ILE A 45 -12.07 -0.78 -39.29
C ILE A 45 -12.66 -1.65 -40.39
N ASP A 46 -13.84 -1.28 -40.90
CA ASP A 46 -14.36 -1.80 -42.15
C ASP A 46 -13.41 -1.37 -43.28
N ASP A 47 -12.85 -2.38 -43.95
CA ASP A 47 -12.00 -2.23 -45.12
C ASP A 47 -12.79 -1.60 -46.27
N ALA A 48 -12.45 -0.37 -46.62
CA ALA A 48 -12.71 0.11 -47.99
C ALA A 48 -11.63 1.08 -48.43
N SER A 49 -10.90 0.67 -49.47
CA SER A 49 -9.98 1.40 -50.35
C SER A 49 -8.50 1.41 -49.97
N SER A 50 -7.77 0.51 -50.66
CA SER A 50 -6.33 0.52 -50.90
C SER A 50 -5.86 1.72 -51.74
N PRO A 51 -4.53 2.02 -51.64
CA PRO A 51 -3.71 1.69 -52.80
C PRO A 51 -2.44 0.88 -52.47
N ASP A 52 -2.11 0.05 -53.44
CA ASP A 52 -0.89 -0.73 -53.63
C ASP A 52 0.37 -0.28 -52.87
N HIS A 53 0.92 -1.17 -52.05
CA HIS A 53 2.38 -1.29 -51.88
C HIS A 53 2.79 -2.71 -51.46
N THR A 54 3.52 -3.35 -52.36
CA THR A 54 4.58 -4.35 -52.17
C THR A 54 4.23 -5.65 -51.46
N ALA A 55 4.32 -6.69 -52.25
CA ALA A 55 4.24 -8.10 -51.93
C ALA A 55 5.03 -8.47 -50.64
N PHE A 56 4.31 -8.69 -49.55
CA PHE A 56 4.81 -9.58 -48.52
C PHE A 56 4.65 -11.01 -49.01
N VAL A 57 5.74 -11.67 -49.22
CA VAL A 57 5.80 -13.10 -49.45
C VAL A 57 5.12 -13.78 -48.30
N SER A 58 3.93 -14.31 -48.53
CA SER A 58 3.23 -15.19 -47.59
C SER A 58 3.99 -16.52 -47.56
N SER A 59 4.87 -16.69 -46.57
CA SER A 59 5.34 -18.02 -46.23
C SER A 59 4.19 -18.72 -45.49
N ASP A 60 3.46 -19.56 -46.18
CA ASP A 60 2.36 -20.40 -45.69
C ASP A 60 2.82 -21.50 -44.70
N SER A 61 3.95 -21.36 -44.06
CA SER A 61 4.36 -22.25 -43.00
C SER A 61 3.75 -21.79 -41.66
N PRO A 62 2.87 -22.58 -41.00
CA PRO A 62 2.32 -22.23 -39.72
C PRO A 62 3.46 -22.00 -38.74
N SER A 63 3.43 -20.85 -38.05
CA SER A 63 4.41 -20.56 -37.00
C SER A 63 4.44 -21.75 -36.02
N LEU A 64 5.64 -22.24 -35.68
CA LEU A 64 5.84 -23.34 -34.74
C LEU A 64 5.04 -23.14 -33.43
N PHE A 65 4.88 -21.89 -33.00
CA PHE A 65 4.11 -21.55 -31.81
C PHE A 65 2.59 -21.80 -31.98
N THR A 66 2.04 -21.55 -33.18
CA THR A 66 0.63 -21.85 -33.46
C THR A 66 0.35 -23.33 -33.71
N ALA A 67 1.39 -24.13 -33.95
CA ALA A 67 1.29 -25.58 -34.10
C ALA A 67 1.32 -26.34 -32.76
N LEU A 68 1.60 -25.66 -31.64
CA LEU A 68 1.63 -26.29 -30.31
C LEU A 68 0.25 -26.83 -29.91
N PRO A 69 0.18 -27.97 -29.19
CA PRO A 69 -1.03 -28.45 -28.53
C PRO A 69 -1.65 -27.40 -27.63
N PRO A 70 -3.01 -27.35 -27.50
CA PRO A 70 -3.70 -26.40 -26.65
C PRO A 70 -3.18 -26.37 -25.20
N GLU A 71 -2.83 -27.52 -24.65
CA GLU A 71 -2.35 -27.70 -23.27
C GLU A 71 -1.00 -26.99 -23.05
N LEU A 72 -0.11 -27.04 -24.03
CA LEU A 72 1.18 -26.36 -23.98
C LEU A 72 0.99 -24.84 -24.13
N ILE A 73 0.08 -24.41 -25.01
CA ILE A 73 -0.28 -23.00 -25.14
C ILE A 73 -0.88 -22.48 -23.82
N GLU A 74 -1.77 -23.22 -23.21
CA GLU A 74 -2.35 -22.87 -21.91
C GLU A 74 -1.28 -22.76 -20.82
N ASN A 75 -0.34 -23.71 -20.76
CA ASN A 75 0.78 -23.68 -19.82
C ASN A 75 1.68 -22.45 -20.03
N ILE A 76 1.94 -22.05 -21.29
CA ILE A 76 2.71 -20.84 -21.61
C ILE A 76 1.91 -19.59 -21.20
N VAL A 77 0.66 -19.48 -21.64
CA VAL A 77 -0.23 -18.38 -21.30
C VAL A 77 -0.37 -18.26 -19.78
N ASN A 78 -0.40 -19.39 -19.07
CA ASN A 78 -0.47 -19.43 -17.61
C ASN A 78 0.73 -18.80 -16.90
N ARG A 79 1.84 -18.60 -17.56
CA ARG A 79 3.06 -17.96 -17.04
C ARG A 79 3.25 -16.51 -17.51
N LEU A 80 2.42 -16.04 -18.44
CA LEU A 80 2.50 -14.67 -18.94
C LEU A 80 1.77 -13.69 -18.01
N ASP A 81 2.31 -12.50 -17.88
CA ASP A 81 1.60 -11.36 -17.30
C ASP A 81 0.55 -10.78 -18.26
N ASN A 82 -0.33 -9.92 -17.75
CA ASN A 82 -1.39 -9.32 -18.58
C ASN A 82 -0.85 -8.44 -19.72
N ARG A 83 0.35 -7.86 -19.58
CA ARG A 83 1.00 -7.08 -20.63
C ARG A 83 1.41 -7.99 -21.79
N SER A 84 2.07 -9.09 -21.47
CA SER A 84 2.45 -10.13 -22.42
C SER A 84 1.24 -10.79 -23.07
N ILE A 85 0.17 -11.05 -22.30
CA ILE A 85 -1.10 -11.56 -22.86
C ILE A 85 -1.71 -10.55 -23.85
N LYS A 86 -1.72 -9.24 -23.52
CA LYS A 86 -2.19 -8.21 -24.47
C LYS A 86 -1.37 -8.22 -25.76
N SER A 87 -0.04 -8.29 -25.66
CA SER A 87 0.84 -8.39 -26.82
C SER A 87 0.57 -9.67 -27.63
N LEU A 88 0.41 -10.82 -26.95
CA LEU A 88 0.08 -12.09 -27.58
C LEU A 88 -1.26 -12.03 -28.33
N ARG A 89 -2.29 -11.39 -27.79
CA ARG A 89 -3.59 -11.21 -28.44
C ARG A 89 -3.52 -10.44 -29.76
N LEU A 90 -2.52 -9.57 -29.91
CA LEU A 90 -2.31 -8.78 -31.11
C LEU A 90 -1.55 -9.57 -32.21
N THR A 91 -0.97 -10.74 -31.91
CA THR A 91 -0.17 -11.49 -32.86
C THR A 91 -0.99 -12.27 -33.89
N CYS A 92 -2.11 -12.89 -33.47
CA CYS A 92 -2.99 -13.61 -34.39
C CYS A 92 -4.40 -13.84 -33.80
N ARG A 93 -5.36 -14.19 -34.70
CA ARG A 93 -6.75 -14.46 -34.32
C ARG A 93 -6.90 -15.58 -33.28
N ARG A 94 -6.05 -16.60 -33.31
CA ARG A 94 -6.07 -17.72 -32.34
C ARG A 94 -5.89 -17.25 -30.90
N PHE A 95 -5.05 -16.24 -30.68
CA PHE A 95 -4.77 -15.71 -29.35
C PHE A 95 -5.61 -14.50 -28.96
N SER A 96 -6.42 -13.94 -29.88
CA SER A 96 -7.27 -12.78 -29.59
C SER A 96 -8.27 -13.02 -28.47
N THR A 97 -8.68 -14.27 -28.23
CA THR A 97 -9.64 -14.71 -27.19
C THR A 97 -8.99 -15.06 -25.86
N VAL A 98 -7.64 -15.06 -25.77
CA VAL A 98 -6.97 -15.33 -24.49
C VAL A 98 -7.39 -14.30 -23.47
N THR A 99 -7.97 -14.76 -22.36
CA THR A 99 -8.52 -13.88 -21.32
C THR A 99 -7.41 -13.29 -20.46
N LEU A 100 -7.56 -12.00 -20.10
CA LEU A 100 -6.72 -11.37 -19.10
C LEU A 100 -7.01 -11.98 -17.73
N ARG A 101 -6.01 -12.01 -16.88
CA ARG A 101 -6.15 -12.45 -15.50
C ARG A 101 -6.27 -11.24 -14.60
N ILE A 102 -7.37 -11.17 -13.92
CA ILE A 102 -7.60 -10.17 -12.87
C ILE A 102 -7.69 -10.96 -11.57
N ASN A 103 -6.67 -10.84 -10.74
CA ASN A 103 -6.63 -11.43 -9.40
C ASN A 103 -6.73 -10.38 -8.30
N ARG A 104 -6.61 -9.09 -8.64
CA ARG A 104 -6.69 -7.95 -7.75
C ARG A 104 -7.71 -6.95 -8.25
N VAL A 105 -8.45 -6.36 -7.34
CA VAL A 105 -9.34 -5.23 -7.59
C VAL A 105 -9.02 -4.10 -6.65
N PHE A 106 -9.27 -2.88 -7.12
CA PHE A 106 -8.98 -1.66 -6.39
C PHE A 106 -10.26 -0.95 -5.99
N LEU A 107 -10.29 -0.46 -4.77
CA LEU A 107 -11.37 0.35 -4.23
C LEU A 107 -10.77 1.55 -3.52
N SER A 108 -11.40 2.70 -3.62
CA SER A 108 -11.03 3.94 -2.91
C SER A 108 -12.22 4.89 -2.89
N ALA A 109 -12.05 6.03 -2.25
CA ALA A 109 -13.01 7.13 -2.29
C ALA A 109 -13.01 7.85 -3.67
N ASN A 110 -13.13 7.07 -4.77
CA ASN A 110 -13.17 7.59 -6.14
C ASN A 110 -14.20 6.85 -6.99
N LEU A 111 -15.00 7.61 -7.74
CA LEU A 111 -16.13 7.08 -8.52
C LEU A 111 -15.69 6.07 -9.58
N LEU A 112 -14.58 6.31 -10.28
CA LEU A 112 -14.09 5.40 -11.32
C LEU A 112 -13.60 4.07 -10.73
N ASN A 113 -12.88 4.11 -9.60
CA ASN A 113 -12.45 2.90 -8.90
C ASN A 113 -13.68 2.07 -8.45
N ILE A 114 -14.71 2.71 -7.88
CA ILE A 114 -15.97 2.07 -7.47
C ILE A 114 -16.69 1.44 -8.66
N GLN A 115 -16.79 2.17 -9.78
CA GLN A 115 -17.46 1.69 -10.99
C GLN A 115 -16.77 0.45 -11.57
N VAL A 116 -15.44 0.49 -11.71
CA VAL A 116 -14.67 -0.65 -12.23
C VAL A 116 -14.73 -1.83 -11.26
N PHE A 117 -14.64 -1.58 -9.96
CA PHE A 117 -14.79 -2.61 -8.93
C PHE A 117 -16.13 -3.35 -9.07
N ARG A 118 -17.25 -2.62 -9.14
CA ARG A 118 -18.58 -3.20 -9.31
C ARG A 118 -18.72 -3.94 -10.64
N SER A 119 -18.19 -3.38 -11.73
CA SER A 119 -18.22 -4.03 -13.04
C SER A 119 -17.50 -5.39 -13.05
N ILE A 120 -16.38 -5.50 -12.32
CA ILE A 120 -15.66 -6.77 -12.15
C ILE A 120 -16.46 -7.72 -11.26
N ALA A 121 -17.08 -7.24 -10.20
CA ALA A 121 -17.94 -8.05 -9.32
C ALA A 121 -19.17 -8.59 -10.04
N ASP A 122 -19.70 -7.90 -11.05
CA ASP A 122 -20.83 -8.34 -11.86
C ASP A 122 -20.43 -9.29 -12.99
N HIS A 123 -19.14 -9.30 -13.38
CA HIS A 123 -18.68 -10.10 -14.49
C HIS A 123 -18.43 -11.56 -14.07
N ASP A 124 -19.22 -12.51 -14.57
CA ASP A 124 -19.21 -13.92 -14.14
C ASP A 124 -17.87 -14.63 -14.25
N PHE A 125 -17.04 -14.25 -15.21
CA PHE A 125 -15.69 -14.81 -15.38
C PHE A 125 -14.69 -14.15 -14.42
N TYR A 126 -14.58 -12.82 -14.44
CA TYR A 126 -13.53 -12.12 -13.69
C TYR A 126 -13.70 -12.22 -12.18
N ARG A 127 -14.94 -12.16 -11.66
CA ARG A 127 -15.21 -12.26 -10.21
C ARG A 127 -14.66 -13.53 -9.57
N LYS A 128 -14.58 -14.64 -10.32
CA LYS A 128 -14.09 -15.93 -9.82
C LYS A 128 -12.58 -15.97 -9.62
N GLY A 129 -11.84 -15.09 -10.30
CA GLY A 129 -10.38 -15.00 -10.22
C GLY A 129 -9.87 -14.02 -9.16
N ILE A 130 -10.74 -13.23 -8.54
CA ILE A 130 -10.32 -12.20 -7.58
C ILE A 130 -9.93 -12.85 -6.25
N THR A 131 -8.67 -12.69 -5.89
CA THR A 131 -8.08 -13.18 -4.63
C THR A 131 -7.74 -12.05 -3.66
N GLU A 132 -7.68 -10.80 -4.14
CA GLU A 132 -7.28 -9.65 -3.33
C GLU A 132 -8.11 -8.41 -3.66
N ILE A 133 -8.56 -7.71 -2.61
CA ILE A 133 -9.07 -6.33 -2.67
C ILE A 133 -8.00 -5.42 -2.08
N ILE A 134 -7.60 -4.40 -2.83
CA ILE A 134 -6.73 -3.32 -2.35
C ILE A 134 -7.60 -2.09 -2.14
N TYR A 135 -7.77 -1.69 -0.89
CA TYR A 135 -8.41 -0.44 -0.51
C TYR A 135 -7.33 0.64 -0.41
N ASP A 136 -7.38 1.58 -1.34
CA ASP A 136 -6.52 2.75 -1.37
C ASP A 136 -7.13 3.83 -0.47
N ASP A 137 -6.50 4.07 0.68
CA ASP A 137 -6.90 5.07 1.68
C ASP A 137 -6.10 6.38 1.54
N ALA A 138 -5.40 6.55 0.42
CA ALA A 138 -4.78 7.82 0.08
C ALA A 138 -5.86 8.85 -0.28
N LEU A 139 -5.95 9.93 0.48
CA LEU A 139 -6.98 10.95 0.32
C LEU A 139 -6.39 12.23 -0.25
N PHE A 140 -7.07 12.77 -1.27
CA PHE A 140 -6.80 14.13 -1.75
C PHE A 140 -7.20 15.13 -0.67
N TYR A 141 -6.44 16.22 -0.53
CA TYR A 141 -6.61 17.20 0.53
C TYR A 141 -6.58 18.64 -0.02
N ARG A 142 -7.08 19.56 0.79
CA ARG A 142 -7.00 21.01 0.54
C ARG A 142 -5.94 21.61 1.46
N SER A 143 -5.38 22.74 1.06
CA SER A 143 -4.38 23.42 1.87
C SER A 143 -4.88 23.86 3.26
N SER A 144 -6.19 24.05 3.39
CA SER A 144 -6.86 24.38 4.65
C SER A 144 -7.10 23.21 5.58
N ASP A 145 -6.98 21.99 5.06
CA ASP A 145 -7.12 20.79 5.88
C ASP A 145 -5.84 20.64 6.72
N ASP A 146 -5.92 20.76 8.04
CA ASP A 146 -4.83 20.77 9.04
C ASP A 146 -3.81 19.64 8.95
N GLN A 147 -3.84 18.86 7.89
CA GLN A 147 -3.03 17.66 7.75
C GLN A 147 -1.71 17.85 7.01
N CYS A 148 -1.49 18.97 6.31
CA CYS A 148 -0.43 19.04 5.31
C CYS A 148 0.33 20.35 5.22
N VAL A 149 -0.01 21.39 5.95
CA VAL A 149 0.61 22.69 5.74
C VAL A 149 1.32 23.19 7.00
N GLU A 150 2.48 22.63 7.26
CA GLU A 150 3.57 23.46 7.72
C GLU A 150 4.63 23.45 6.61
N SER A 151 4.53 24.51 5.80
CA SER A 151 5.56 24.85 4.83
C SER A 151 6.91 24.86 5.52
N ASN A 152 7.86 24.12 4.96
CA ASN A 152 9.25 24.27 5.32
C ASN A 152 9.58 25.75 5.47
N GLU A 153 10.01 26.18 6.65
CA GLU A 153 10.55 27.53 6.87
C GLU A 153 11.75 27.85 5.96
N TRP A 154 12.20 26.89 5.19
CA TRP A 154 13.27 27.00 4.18
C TRP A 154 12.76 27.42 2.79
N SER A 155 11.46 27.41 2.53
CA SER A 155 10.89 27.89 1.25
C SER A 155 10.40 29.34 1.30
N SER A 156 10.94 30.17 2.21
CA SER A 156 10.68 31.61 2.26
C SER A 156 11.30 32.41 1.10
N GLN A 157 11.60 31.77 -0.04
CA GLN A 157 11.73 32.49 -1.29
C GLN A 157 10.31 32.74 -1.81
N SER A 158 9.67 33.80 -1.28
CA SER A 158 8.49 34.41 -1.85
C SER A 158 8.73 34.64 -3.35
N TYR A 159 8.05 33.88 -4.19
CA TYR A 159 7.97 34.17 -5.61
C TYR A 159 7.08 35.43 -5.76
N PRO A 160 7.60 36.61 -6.08
CA PRO A 160 6.89 37.87 -5.90
C PRO A 160 5.87 38.20 -6.99
N PHE A 161 5.46 37.25 -7.83
CA PHE A 161 4.69 37.55 -9.04
C PHE A 161 3.34 36.86 -9.21
N LEU A 162 2.88 36.03 -8.25
CA LEU A 162 1.57 35.41 -8.38
C LEU A 162 0.70 35.77 -7.17
N GLU A 163 -0.28 36.64 -7.38
CA GLU A 163 -1.43 36.82 -6.47
C GLU A 163 -2.33 35.58 -6.53
N LEU A 164 -1.77 34.42 -6.14
CA LEU A 164 -2.54 33.20 -6.03
C LEU A 164 -3.23 33.16 -4.65
N SER A 165 -4.43 32.57 -4.59
CA SER A 165 -5.02 32.20 -3.30
C SER A 165 -4.09 31.24 -2.56
N ILE A 166 -4.19 31.12 -1.23
CA ILE A 166 -3.38 30.22 -0.39
C ILE A 166 -3.39 28.80 -0.96
N ASP A 167 -4.55 28.28 -1.34
CA ASP A 167 -4.70 26.94 -1.92
C ASP A 167 -3.92 26.74 -3.23
N LYS A 168 -3.92 27.74 -4.10
CA LYS A 168 -3.19 27.66 -5.37
C LYS A 168 -1.68 27.77 -5.17
N ASN A 169 -1.23 28.57 -4.22
CA ASN A 169 0.19 28.71 -3.91
C ASN A 169 0.76 27.39 -3.35
N TRP A 170 0.06 26.78 -2.42
CA TRP A 170 0.41 25.47 -1.90
C TRP A 170 0.49 24.41 -3.02
N PHE A 171 -0.53 24.31 -3.87
CA PHE A 171 -0.56 23.37 -5.00
C PHE A 171 0.63 23.57 -5.95
N TYR A 172 1.02 24.84 -6.18
CA TYR A 172 2.19 25.17 -7.00
C TYR A 172 3.48 24.66 -6.34
N THR A 173 3.66 24.91 -5.06
CA THR A 173 4.86 24.51 -4.30
C THR A 173 5.04 23.00 -4.29
N GLU A 174 3.99 22.25 -3.99
CA GLU A 174 4.05 20.76 -3.98
C GLU A 174 4.44 20.20 -5.35
N ARG A 175 3.94 20.79 -6.44
CA ARG A 175 4.31 20.36 -7.80
C ARG A 175 5.79 20.62 -8.11
N ASP A 176 6.32 21.77 -7.72
CA ASP A 176 7.72 22.13 -7.94
C ASP A 176 8.65 21.25 -7.11
N ASP A 177 8.28 20.98 -5.87
CA ASP A 177 9.01 20.07 -4.98
C ASP A 177 9.08 18.64 -5.56
N HIS A 178 7.99 18.12 -6.11
CA HIS A 178 7.99 16.81 -6.76
C HIS A 178 8.93 16.74 -7.96
N ILE A 179 8.96 17.77 -8.81
CA ILE A 179 9.88 17.83 -9.94
C ILE A 179 11.33 17.92 -9.46
N SER A 180 11.58 18.69 -8.42
CA SER A 180 12.91 18.84 -7.80
C SER A 180 13.39 17.51 -7.19
N GLU A 181 12.53 16.81 -6.48
CA GLU A 181 12.82 15.48 -5.95
C GLU A 181 13.09 14.46 -7.07
N LEU A 182 12.29 14.46 -8.12
CA LEU A 182 12.51 13.60 -9.29
C LEU A 182 13.89 13.83 -9.91
N LYS A 183 14.30 15.10 -10.06
CA LYS A 183 15.63 15.45 -10.56
C LYS A 183 16.73 14.96 -9.63
N ASN A 184 16.58 15.15 -8.33
CA ASN A 184 17.55 14.68 -7.33
C ASN A 184 17.71 13.16 -7.35
N ARG A 185 16.61 12.40 -7.44
CA ARG A 185 16.66 10.94 -7.59
C ARG A 185 17.37 10.51 -8.88
N GLN A 186 17.15 11.22 -9.98
CA GLN A 186 17.81 10.93 -11.25
C GLN A 186 19.34 11.16 -11.21
N LEU A 187 19.82 12.09 -10.37
CA LEU A 187 21.26 12.33 -10.18
C LEU A 187 21.97 11.14 -9.50
N THR A 188 21.27 10.42 -8.62
CA THR A 188 21.81 9.25 -7.91
C THR A 188 21.67 7.95 -8.70
N ASP A 189 20.85 7.95 -9.75
CA ASP A 189 20.58 6.78 -10.58
C ASP A 189 21.59 6.65 -11.74
N ARG A 190 21.73 5.43 -12.27
CA ARG A 190 22.53 5.22 -13.49
C ARG A 190 21.87 5.93 -14.68
N PRO A 191 22.64 6.70 -15.46
CA PRO A 191 22.12 7.32 -16.68
C PRO A 191 21.56 6.24 -17.65
N GLY A 192 20.45 6.56 -18.31
CA GLY A 192 19.86 5.69 -19.35
C GLY A 192 18.98 4.55 -18.83
N ARG A 193 18.69 4.44 -17.53
CA ARG A 193 17.64 3.53 -17.06
C ARG A 193 16.31 3.84 -17.76
N PRO A 194 15.59 2.82 -18.31
CA PRO A 194 14.34 3.04 -19.04
C PRO A 194 13.30 3.80 -18.20
N GLU A 195 13.21 3.53 -16.90
CA GLU A 195 12.29 4.20 -15.97
C GLU A 195 12.63 5.68 -15.82
N ASN A 196 13.89 6.03 -15.70
CA ASN A 196 14.33 7.43 -15.60
C ASN A 196 14.02 8.18 -16.89
N VAL A 197 14.25 7.56 -18.04
CA VAL A 197 13.90 8.14 -19.35
C VAL A 197 12.39 8.37 -19.44
N ARG A 198 11.58 7.40 -19.04
CA ARG A 198 10.12 7.51 -19.03
C ARG A 198 9.62 8.64 -18.13
N ARG A 199 10.16 8.74 -16.91
CA ARG A 199 9.80 9.81 -15.95
C ARG A 199 10.23 11.18 -16.47
N ALA A 200 11.42 11.28 -17.05
CA ALA A 200 11.90 12.53 -17.65
C ALA A 200 11.02 12.98 -18.84
N LEU A 201 10.51 12.05 -19.65
CA LEU A 201 9.58 12.37 -20.72
C LEU A 201 8.23 12.88 -20.17
N GLN A 202 7.71 12.27 -19.11
CA GLN A 202 6.49 12.74 -18.44
C GLN A 202 6.68 14.13 -17.81
N ALA A 203 7.82 14.37 -17.15
CA ALA A 203 8.13 15.68 -16.59
C ALA A 203 8.25 16.78 -17.66
N ARG A 204 8.78 16.45 -18.85
CA ARG A 204 8.82 17.40 -19.98
C ARG A 204 7.44 17.70 -20.58
N ALA A 205 6.52 16.76 -20.45
CA ALA A 205 5.14 16.90 -20.91
C ALA A 205 4.20 17.32 -19.77
N GLU A 206 4.75 17.94 -18.71
CA GLU A 206 3.96 18.40 -17.56
C GLU A 206 2.80 19.29 -18.02
N LEU A 207 1.60 18.99 -17.52
CA LEU A 207 0.42 19.80 -17.77
C LEU A 207 0.60 21.22 -17.20
N SER A 208 -0.04 22.19 -17.85
CA SER A 208 -0.10 23.54 -17.31
C SER A 208 -0.67 23.54 -15.89
N PHE A 209 -0.32 24.58 -15.13
CA PHE A 209 -0.87 24.78 -13.78
C PHE A 209 -2.41 24.74 -13.77
N SER A 210 -3.03 25.46 -14.70
CA SER A 210 -4.49 25.57 -14.76
C SER A 210 -5.18 24.24 -15.05
N GLU A 211 -4.63 23.44 -15.99
CA GLU A 211 -5.18 22.13 -16.31
C GLU A 211 -5.01 21.17 -15.13
N SER A 212 -3.83 21.15 -14.51
CA SER A 212 -3.57 20.31 -13.32
C SER A 212 -4.46 20.67 -12.15
N TRP A 213 -4.64 21.97 -11.89
CA TRP A 213 -5.52 22.46 -10.83
C TRP A 213 -6.97 22.06 -11.05
N THR A 214 -7.49 22.26 -12.27
CA THR A 214 -8.87 21.88 -12.60
C THR A 214 -9.08 20.38 -12.40
N HIS A 215 -8.16 19.56 -12.89
CA HIS A 215 -8.25 18.12 -12.73
C HIS A 215 -8.17 17.68 -11.26
N TYR A 216 -7.33 18.34 -10.46
CA TYR A 216 -7.22 18.07 -9.02
C TYR A 216 -8.51 18.41 -8.28
N GLN A 217 -9.16 19.55 -8.61
CA GLN A 217 -10.46 19.94 -8.03
C GLN A 217 -11.58 18.95 -8.40
N ASP A 218 -11.55 18.39 -9.62
CA ASP A 218 -12.50 17.34 -10.02
C ASP A 218 -12.31 16.07 -9.19
N LEU A 219 -11.07 15.68 -8.88
CA LEU A 219 -10.77 14.52 -8.02
C LEU A 219 -11.26 14.75 -6.59
N LEU A 220 -11.02 15.93 -6.03
CA LEU A 220 -11.54 16.33 -4.71
C LEU A 220 -13.08 16.27 -4.66
N SER A 221 -13.75 16.81 -5.67
CA SER A 221 -15.21 16.79 -5.74
C SER A 221 -15.76 15.34 -5.81
N GLN A 222 -15.10 14.46 -6.56
CA GLN A 222 -15.48 13.04 -6.60
C GLN A 222 -15.29 12.36 -5.24
N GLN A 223 -14.21 12.67 -4.53
CA GLN A 223 -13.96 12.15 -3.19
C GLN A 223 -15.06 12.60 -2.22
N ASP A 224 -15.42 13.89 -2.22
CA ASP A 224 -16.49 14.42 -1.37
C ASP A 224 -17.84 13.75 -1.67
N GLU A 225 -18.16 13.51 -2.95
CA GLU A 225 -19.38 12.78 -3.37
C GLU A 225 -19.40 11.35 -2.80
N VAL A 226 -18.25 10.65 -2.82
CA VAL A 226 -18.15 9.31 -2.25
C VAL A 226 -18.29 9.33 -0.73
N PHE A 227 -17.70 10.31 -0.05
CA PHE A 227 -17.85 10.45 1.41
C PHE A 227 -19.31 10.72 1.81
N ALA A 228 -19.98 11.60 1.09
CA ALA A 228 -21.38 11.93 1.35
C ALA A 228 -22.33 10.75 1.12
N SER A 229 -22.05 9.91 0.11
CA SER A 229 -22.89 8.78 -0.27
C SER A 229 -22.55 7.46 0.41
N GLY A 230 -21.31 7.29 0.93
CA GLY A 230 -20.81 6.01 1.43
C GLY A 230 -20.67 4.93 0.35
N ALA A 231 -20.55 5.33 -0.92
CA ALA A 231 -20.57 4.42 -2.06
C ALA A 231 -19.41 3.40 -2.08
N ASP A 232 -18.26 3.75 -1.49
CA ASP A 232 -17.11 2.85 -1.31
C ASP A 232 -17.40 1.75 -0.28
N ALA A 233 -18.07 2.08 0.82
CA ALA A 233 -18.52 1.12 1.83
C ALA A 233 -19.50 0.09 1.25
N GLU A 234 -20.48 0.57 0.49
CA GLU A 234 -21.44 -0.29 -0.18
C GLU A 234 -20.78 -1.18 -1.25
N ALA A 235 -19.83 -0.61 -2.02
CA ALA A 235 -19.08 -1.39 -2.99
C ALA A 235 -18.26 -2.50 -2.32
N LEU A 236 -17.61 -2.23 -1.19
CA LEU A 236 -16.88 -3.24 -0.43
C LEU A 236 -17.79 -4.38 0.03
N ARG A 237 -18.93 -4.06 0.67
CA ARG A 237 -19.94 -5.07 1.07
C ARG A 237 -20.41 -5.91 -0.11
N TYR A 238 -20.66 -5.27 -1.24
CA TYR A 238 -21.06 -5.93 -2.47
C TYR A 238 -20.00 -6.91 -2.99
N GLY A 239 -18.73 -6.48 -3.02
CA GLY A 239 -17.62 -7.31 -3.48
C GLY A 239 -17.34 -8.51 -2.57
N LEU A 240 -17.39 -8.33 -1.23
CA LEU A 240 -17.19 -9.42 -0.26
C LEU A 240 -18.17 -10.59 -0.49
N ARG A 241 -19.40 -10.29 -0.91
CA ARG A 241 -20.43 -11.29 -1.21
C ARG A 241 -20.31 -11.89 -2.62
N ARG A 242 -19.52 -11.31 -3.52
CA ARG A 242 -19.45 -11.65 -4.94
C ARG A 242 -18.14 -12.30 -5.38
N PHE A 243 -17.06 -12.14 -4.63
CA PHE A 243 -15.74 -12.69 -4.94
C PHE A 243 -15.47 -14.02 -4.21
N PRO A 244 -15.77 -15.18 -4.83
CA PRO A 244 -15.72 -16.47 -4.14
C PRO A 244 -14.31 -16.94 -3.80
N ALA A 245 -13.29 -16.43 -4.50
CA ALA A 245 -11.88 -16.79 -4.27
C ALA A 245 -11.12 -15.75 -3.43
N LEU A 246 -11.84 -14.76 -2.86
CA LEU A 246 -11.21 -13.70 -2.08
C LEU A 246 -10.55 -14.23 -0.81
N GLN A 247 -9.26 -13.96 -0.66
CA GLN A 247 -8.44 -14.36 0.48
C GLN A 247 -7.84 -13.17 1.21
N ARG A 248 -7.47 -12.09 0.49
CA ARG A 248 -6.75 -10.97 1.06
C ARG A 248 -7.51 -9.66 0.90
N VAL A 249 -7.47 -8.86 1.97
CA VAL A 249 -7.79 -7.44 1.92
C VAL A 249 -6.57 -6.65 2.38
N THR A 250 -6.13 -5.73 1.52
CA THR A 250 -5.03 -4.81 1.79
C THR A 250 -5.58 -3.40 1.93
N VAL A 251 -5.19 -2.70 3.00
CA VAL A 251 -5.47 -1.26 3.18
C VAL A 251 -4.16 -0.52 3.12
N THR A 252 -4.05 0.48 2.25
CA THR A 252 -2.80 1.21 2.03
C THR A 252 -3.03 2.70 1.78
N PRO A 253 -2.21 3.58 2.38
CA PRO A 253 -2.19 5.01 2.04
C PRO A 253 -1.19 5.31 0.91
N ALA A 254 -0.51 4.29 0.37
CA ALA A 254 0.67 4.44 -0.48
C ALA A 254 0.40 4.23 -1.98
N ALA A 255 -0.85 4.07 -2.41
CA ALA A 255 -1.17 3.65 -3.77
C ALA A 255 -0.57 4.57 -4.85
N HIS A 256 -0.49 5.86 -4.61
CA HIS A 256 0.05 6.84 -5.55
C HIS A 256 1.59 6.79 -5.69
N GLY A 257 2.29 6.14 -4.75
CA GLY A 257 3.75 5.99 -4.79
C GLY A 257 4.48 7.35 -4.89
N TRP A 258 5.25 7.54 -5.94
CA TRP A 258 5.96 8.79 -6.25
C TRP A 258 5.49 9.38 -7.58
N LEU A 259 5.86 10.61 -7.84
CA LEU A 259 5.50 11.27 -9.10
C LEU A 259 5.86 10.39 -10.30
N PHE A 260 4.87 10.07 -11.12
CA PHE A 260 4.96 9.18 -12.30
C PHE A 260 5.37 7.73 -12.01
N THR A 261 5.34 7.32 -10.74
CA THR A 261 5.68 5.95 -10.33
C THR A 261 4.69 5.49 -9.26
N PRO A 262 3.42 5.27 -9.62
CA PRO A 262 2.44 4.77 -8.67
C PRO A 262 2.82 3.36 -8.22
N LEU A 263 2.58 3.05 -6.94
CA LEU A 263 2.72 1.70 -6.41
C LEU A 263 1.65 0.78 -7.00
N TYR A 264 0.43 1.29 -7.12
CA TYR A 264 -0.69 0.60 -7.75
C TYR A 264 -1.28 1.44 -8.86
N GLU A 265 -1.32 0.88 -10.06
CA GLU A 265 -2.02 1.47 -11.20
C GLU A 265 -3.53 1.23 -11.07
N THR A 266 -4.17 1.93 -10.14
CA THR A 266 -5.63 1.86 -9.97
C THR A 266 -6.35 2.39 -11.22
N PRO A 267 -7.62 2.07 -11.45
CA PRO A 267 -8.39 2.64 -12.58
C PRO A 267 -8.34 4.17 -12.64
N MET A 268 -8.42 4.83 -11.48
CA MET A 268 -8.29 6.28 -11.36
C MET A 268 -6.92 6.78 -11.82
N ILE A 269 -5.83 6.20 -11.31
CA ILE A 269 -4.46 6.60 -11.64
C ILE A 269 -4.15 6.37 -13.12
N ARG A 270 -4.64 5.26 -13.70
CA ARG A 270 -4.52 4.99 -15.14
C ARG A 270 -5.26 5.99 -16.02
N ALA A 271 -6.28 6.61 -15.49
CA ALA A 271 -7.08 7.62 -16.20
C ALA A 271 -6.48 9.03 -16.08
N PHE A 272 -5.41 9.22 -15.34
CA PHE A 272 -4.75 10.52 -15.24
C PHE A 272 -4.17 10.97 -16.58
N PRO A 273 -4.28 12.23 -16.93
CA PRO A 273 -3.64 12.79 -18.10
C PRO A 273 -2.12 12.58 -18.07
N TYR A 274 -1.51 12.37 -19.21
CA TYR A 274 -0.06 12.24 -19.32
C TYR A 274 0.62 13.53 -18.88
N GLY A 275 1.60 13.43 -17.99
CA GLY A 275 2.28 14.59 -17.40
C GLY A 275 1.51 15.29 -16.28
N PHE A 276 0.45 14.70 -15.73
CA PHE A 276 -0.28 15.25 -14.59
C PHE A 276 0.58 15.19 -13.32
N ASN A 277 1.04 16.36 -12.89
CA ASN A 277 1.75 16.59 -11.62
C ASN A 277 0.77 17.21 -10.62
N TYR A 278 0.65 16.59 -9.46
CA TYR A 278 -0.33 16.93 -8.42
C TYR A 278 0.24 16.63 -7.04
N PRO A 279 -0.25 17.28 -5.96
CA PRO A 279 0.07 16.88 -4.60
C PRO A 279 -0.28 15.41 -4.36
N ILE A 280 0.74 14.58 -4.12
CA ILE A 280 0.56 13.13 -4.01
C ILE A 280 -0.10 12.80 -2.68
N PRO A 281 -1.34 12.27 -2.67
CA PRO A 281 -2.04 11.98 -1.43
C PRO A 281 -1.37 10.83 -0.67
N ARG A 282 -1.32 10.97 0.67
CA ARG A 282 -0.77 9.95 1.58
C ARG A 282 -1.83 9.37 2.52
N GLY A 283 -2.92 10.07 2.72
CA GLY A 283 -4.08 9.63 3.51
C GLY A 283 -3.85 9.57 5.02
N TRP A 284 -2.75 8.97 5.48
CA TRP A 284 -2.47 8.82 6.90
C TRP A 284 -1.44 9.83 7.39
N PRO A 285 -1.55 10.29 8.65
CA PRO A 285 -0.59 11.23 9.23
C PRO A 285 0.84 10.69 9.16
N THR A 286 1.76 11.55 8.75
CA THR A 286 3.20 11.31 8.78
C THR A 286 3.82 12.35 9.71
N ARG A 287 4.79 11.96 10.54
CA ARG A 287 5.54 12.91 11.35
C ARG A 287 6.49 13.70 10.46
N ARG A 288 6.43 15.03 10.57
CA ARG A 288 7.47 15.92 10.04
C ARG A 288 8.38 16.37 11.18
N ALA A 289 9.67 16.54 10.90
CA ALA A 289 10.63 16.99 11.90
C ALA A 289 10.21 18.37 12.45
N GLY A 290 10.03 18.47 13.77
CA GLY A 290 9.72 19.72 14.46
C GLY A 290 8.23 19.95 14.79
N GLU A 291 7.31 19.12 14.31
CA GLU A 291 5.89 19.25 14.63
C GLU A 291 5.58 18.67 16.03
N ALA A 292 4.98 19.51 16.88
CA ALA A 292 4.37 19.08 18.12
C ALA A 292 3.02 18.41 17.80
N THR A 293 2.99 17.14 17.77
CA THR A 293 2.16 16.10 18.34
C THR A 293 0.63 16.24 18.21
N GLU A 294 0.11 16.16 16.97
CA GLU A 294 -1.26 15.67 16.80
C GLU A 294 -1.46 14.24 17.33
N PHE A 295 -0.35 13.53 17.56
CA PHE A 295 -0.33 12.15 18.04
C PHE A 295 -0.61 11.99 19.55
N ASP A 296 -0.68 13.10 20.28
CA ASP A 296 -1.11 13.11 21.69
C ASP A 296 -2.65 13.05 21.84
N LYS A 297 -3.39 13.21 20.73
CA LYS A 297 -4.86 13.11 20.76
C LYS A 297 -5.28 11.65 20.93
N PRO A 298 -6.29 11.37 21.78
CA PRO A 298 -6.86 10.03 21.91
C PRO A 298 -7.31 9.46 20.54
N TRP A 299 -7.29 8.13 20.43
CA TRP A 299 -7.75 7.44 19.21
C TRP A 299 -9.12 7.94 18.72
N GLU A 300 -10.10 8.09 19.63
CA GLU A 300 -11.46 8.52 19.29
C GLU A 300 -11.51 9.90 18.60
N ASP A 301 -10.59 10.80 18.94
CA ASP A 301 -10.54 12.16 18.41
C ASP A 301 -9.79 12.24 17.06
N SER A 302 -8.97 11.22 16.78
CA SER A 302 -8.09 11.22 15.58
C SER A 302 -8.45 10.16 14.54
N LYS A 303 -9.27 9.16 14.84
CA LYS A 303 -9.53 7.97 14.00
C LYS A 303 -10.09 8.27 12.61
N THR A 304 -10.70 9.43 12.41
CA THR A 304 -11.19 9.88 11.10
C THR A 304 -10.09 9.99 10.06
N LYS A 305 -8.84 10.19 10.49
CA LYS A 305 -7.65 10.22 9.63
C LYS A 305 -7.28 8.84 9.05
N TRP A 306 -7.76 7.77 9.67
CA TRP A 306 -7.63 6.38 9.21
C TRP A 306 -8.98 5.81 8.76
N ARG A 307 -9.72 6.63 7.99
CA ARG A 307 -11.09 6.31 7.57
C ARG A 307 -11.19 4.95 6.89
N GLY A 308 -10.30 4.65 5.94
CA GLY A 308 -10.33 3.39 5.20
C GLY A 308 -10.03 2.19 6.09
N TYR A 309 -9.10 2.30 7.02
CA TYR A 309 -8.86 1.26 8.02
C TYR A 309 -10.12 0.99 8.85
N CYS A 310 -10.75 2.04 9.40
CA CYS A 310 -11.96 1.91 10.22
C CYS A 310 -13.10 1.27 9.41
N LEU A 311 -13.34 1.76 8.20
CA LEU A 311 -14.38 1.28 7.29
C LEU A 311 -14.17 -0.18 6.89
N VAL A 312 -12.96 -0.54 6.48
CA VAL A 312 -12.64 -1.89 6.01
C VAL A 312 -12.76 -2.90 7.15
N THR A 313 -12.19 -2.60 8.32
CA THR A 313 -12.25 -3.51 9.48
C THR A 313 -13.66 -3.67 10.02
N GLU A 314 -14.45 -2.59 10.04
CA GLU A 314 -15.87 -2.65 10.39
C GLU A 314 -16.65 -3.58 9.47
N ILE A 315 -16.52 -3.38 8.15
CA ILE A 315 -17.26 -4.17 7.15
C ILE A 315 -16.82 -5.64 7.19
N LEU A 316 -15.52 -5.94 7.31
CA LEU A 316 -15.04 -7.31 7.46
C LEU A 316 -15.62 -7.98 8.71
N ALA A 317 -15.68 -7.28 9.83
CA ALA A 317 -16.26 -7.82 11.06
C ALA A 317 -17.77 -8.07 10.92
N GLN A 318 -18.51 -7.14 10.30
CA GLN A 318 -19.97 -7.25 10.08
C GLN A 318 -20.33 -8.36 9.07
N GLU A 319 -19.57 -8.47 7.97
CA GLU A 319 -19.83 -9.40 6.86
C GLU A 319 -19.13 -10.76 7.02
N ARG A 320 -18.61 -11.08 8.20
CA ARG A 320 -17.80 -12.29 8.47
C ARG A 320 -18.41 -13.62 8.01
N GLN A 321 -19.74 -13.68 7.85
CA GLN A 321 -20.46 -14.88 7.37
C GLN A 321 -20.47 -14.99 5.83
N HIS A 322 -20.17 -13.89 5.13
CA HIS A 322 -20.29 -13.78 3.68
C HIS A 322 -18.94 -13.84 2.95
N HIS A 323 -17.82 -13.92 3.66
CA HIS A 323 -16.50 -14.01 3.05
C HIS A 323 -15.61 -15.04 3.75
N ARG A 324 -14.46 -15.34 3.13
CA ARG A 324 -13.41 -16.22 3.66
C ARG A 324 -12.05 -15.52 3.64
N VAL A 325 -12.05 -14.21 3.92
CA VAL A 325 -10.81 -13.42 3.99
C VAL A 325 -9.94 -13.97 5.11
N SER A 326 -8.79 -14.53 4.74
CA SER A 326 -7.82 -15.17 5.62
C SER A 326 -6.56 -14.34 5.81
N GLU A 327 -6.44 -13.21 5.12
CA GLU A 327 -5.26 -12.36 5.10
C GLU A 327 -5.69 -10.88 5.20
N LEU A 328 -5.17 -10.17 6.21
CA LEU A 328 -5.36 -8.72 6.37
C LEU A 328 -4.00 -8.02 6.34
N PHE A 329 -3.81 -7.15 5.36
CA PHE A 329 -2.59 -6.38 5.19
C PHE A 329 -2.88 -4.90 5.38
N ILE A 330 -2.31 -4.32 6.42
CA ILE A 330 -2.27 -2.87 6.66
C ILE A 330 -0.86 -2.46 6.27
N ASP A 331 -0.72 -1.93 5.06
CA ASP A 331 0.58 -1.75 4.40
C ASP A 331 0.83 -0.29 4.07
N ALA A 332 1.69 0.34 4.85
CA ALA A 332 2.16 1.70 4.61
C ALA A 332 3.30 1.78 3.56
N HIS A 333 3.79 0.65 3.09
CA HIS A 333 4.79 0.54 2.03
C HIS A 333 6.01 1.47 2.23
N TYR A 334 6.60 1.43 3.42
CA TYR A 334 7.76 2.26 3.83
C TYR A 334 7.50 3.79 3.85
N LEU A 335 6.26 4.22 3.85
CA LEU A 335 5.92 5.61 4.13
C LEU A 335 5.97 5.87 5.64
N HIS A 336 6.92 6.24 6.29
CA HIS A 336 7.02 6.52 7.74
C HIS A 336 5.68 6.88 8.44
N THR A 337 4.70 6.00 8.31
CA THR A 337 3.35 6.09 8.86
C THR A 337 2.79 4.69 9.17
N GLY A 338 1.58 4.63 9.67
CA GLY A 338 0.84 3.41 9.96
C GLY A 338 -0.47 3.74 10.65
N VAL A 339 -1.26 2.75 11.01
CA VAL A 339 -2.43 2.94 11.88
C VAL A 339 -1.94 3.34 13.26
N ASN A 340 -2.55 4.37 13.86
CA ASN A 340 -2.17 4.85 15.16
C ASN A 340 -2.31 3.73 16.22
N CYS A 341 -1.18 3.34 16.82
CA CYS A 341 -1.15 2.26 17.81
C CYS A 341 -1.95 2.56 19.08
N GLN A 342 -2.37 3.80 19.33
CA GLN A 342 -3.29 4.17 20.43
C GLN A 342 -4.61 3.38 20.36
N LEU A 343 -4.99 2.85 19.19
CA LEU A 343 -6.05 1.85 19.02
C LEU A 343 -5.95 0.71 20.05
N PHE A 344 -4.74 0.38 20.50
CA PHE A 344 -4.48 -0.70 21.45
C PHE A 344 -4.27 -0.20 22.90
N GLN A 345 -4.51 1.06 23.21
CA GLN A 345 -4.42 1.56 24.60
C GLN A 345 -5.67 1.26 25.40
N GLN A 346 -6.85 1.38 24.77
CA GLN A 346 -8.14 1.16 25.38
C GLN A 346 -9.07 0.40 24.43
N ARG A 347 -10.04 -0.31 24.97
CA ARG A 347 -11.04 -1.00 24.14
C ARG A 347 -11.93 0.03 23.45
N CYS A 348 -11.97 -0.01 22.13
CA CYS A 348 -12.85 0.78 21.26
C CYS A 348 -13.51 -0.12 20.23
N GLN A 349 -14.40 0.42 19.42
CA GLN A 349 -15.11 -0.37 18.41
C GLN A 349 -14.16 -0.93 17.34
N GLU A 350 -13.19 -0.15 16.91
CA GLU A 350 -12.21 -0.56 15.89
C GLU A 350 -11.30 -1.69 16.41
N TYR A 351 -10.94 -1.67 17.70
CA TYR A 351 -10.27 -2.79 18.36
C TYR A 351 -11.13 -4.07 18.33
N LEU A 352 -12.43 -3.96 18.63
CA LEU A 352 -13.35 -5.10 18.60
C LEU A 352 -13.55 -5.64 17.18
N ASN A 353 -13.60 -4.77 16.18
CA ASN A 353 -13.66 -5.16 14.78
C ASN A 353 -12.40 -5.93 14.38
N PHE A 354 -11.22 -5.41 14.72
CA PHE A 354 -9.94 -6.09 14.47
C PHE A 354 -9.88 -7.45 15.15
N LEU A 355 -10.25 -7.52 16.42
CA LEU A 355 -10.34 -8.76 17.20
C LEU A 355 -11.25 -9.80 16.51
N SER A 356 -12.44 -9.38 16.07
CA SER A 356 -13.40 -10.25 15.37
C SER A 356 -12.85 -10.85 14.07
N ILE A 357 -11.97 -10.12 13.35
CA ILE A 357 -11.31 -10.62 12.15
C ILE A 357 -10.29 -11.69 12.51
N LEU A 358 -9.46 -11.45 13.53
CA LEU A 358 -8.41 -12.38 13.96
C LEU A 358 -8.98 -13.70 14.54
N GLN A 359 -10.15 -13.66 15.13
CA GLN A 359 -10.85 -14.83 15.68
C GLN A 359 -11.37 -15.82 14.63
N GLN A 360 -11.27 -15.47 13.34
CA GLN A 360 -11.76 -16.39 12.31
C GLN A 360 -10.85 -17.62 12.22
N PRO A 361 -11.40 -18.86 12.24
CA PRO A 361 -10.59 -20.08 12.28
C PRO A 361 -9.76 -20.33 11.01
N TYR A 362 -10.03 -19.58 9.95
CA TYR A 362 -9.28 -19.62 8.68
C TYR A 362 -8.31 -18.46 8.52
N PHE A 363 -8.15 -17.58 9.52
CA PHE A 363 -7.23 -16.44 9.46
C PHE A 363 -5.78 -16.91 9.56
N LYS A 364 -4.93 -16.51 8.60
CA LYS A 364 -3.58 -17.05 8.42
C LYS A 364 -2.48 -16.03 8.30
N LYS A 365 -2.78 -14.83 7.76
CA LYS A 365 -1.73 -13.85 7.47
C LYS A 365 -2.13 -12.46 7.93
N LEU A 366 -1.24 -11.85 8.69
CA LEU A 366 -1.37 -10.49 9.20
C LEU A 366 -0.13 -9.67 8.87
N GLN A 367 -0.34 -8.52 8.25
CA GLN A 367 0.66 -7.45 8.15
C GLN A 367 0.11 -6.20 8.81
N LEU A 368 0.91 -5.59 9.70
CA LEU A 368 0.54 -4.37 10.43
C LEU A 368 1.62 -3.32 10.26
N SER A 369 1.29 -2.19 9.64
CA SER A 369 2.05 -0.96 9.75
C SER A 369 1.42 -0.08 10.83
N LEU A 370 2.19 0.25 11.89
CA LEU A 370 1.73 1.00 13.04
C LEU A 370 2.48 2.33 13.16
N ASN A 371 1.72 3.39 13.39
CA ASN A 371 2.28 4.65 13.81
C ASN A 371 2.47 4.63 15.33
N VAL A 372 3.72 4.83 15.79
CA VAL A 372 4.13 4.78 17.21
C VAL A 372 4.46 6.14 17.79
N ASP A 373 4.16 7.22 17.08
CA ASP A 373 4.38 8.57 17.58
C ASP A 373 3.66 8.79 18.90
N GLY A 374 4.31 9.51 19.82
CA GLY A 374 3.80 9.73 21.18
C GLY A 374 3.93 8.53 22.13
N GLN A 375 4.49 7.37 21.66
CA GLN A 375 4.67 6.18 22.52
C GLN A 375 6.06 6.08 23.14
N GLU A 376 7.03 6.85 22.66
CA GLU A 376 8.48 6.74 22.94
C GLU A 376 8.81 6.75 24.44
N ARG A 377 7.98 7.42 25.22
CA ARG A 377 8.21 7.56 26.67
C ARG A 377 7.72 6.35 27.45
N PHE A 378 6.55 5.81 27.12
CA PHE A 378 5.88 4.82 27.96
C PHE A 378 5.45 3.55 27.25
N TRP A 379 5.36 3.55 25.93
CA TRP A 379 4.92 2.41 25.11
C TRP A 379 3.56 1.84 25.56
N LEU A 380 2.62 2.72 25.90
CA LEU A 380 1.34 2.33 26.53
C LEU A 380 0.55 1.34 25.67
N ALA A 381 0.50 1.55 24.36
CA ALA A 381 -0.20 0.66 23.43
C ALA A 381 0.36 -0.77 23.45
N PHE A 382 1.71 -0.90 23.54
CA PHE A 382 2.40 -2.19 23.54
C PHE A 382 2.43 -2.86 24.93
N ARG A 383 2.23 -2.08 25.99
CA ARG A 383 2.21 -2.58 27.38
C ARG A 383 0.82 -2.78 27.95
N SER A 384 -0.24 -2.32 27.26
CA SER A 384 -1.64 -2.47 27.68
C SER A 384 -2.11 -3.92 27.76
N GLY A 385 -1.47 -4.82 27.00
CA GLY A 385 -1.89 -6.19 26.79
C GLY A 385 -2.97 -6.36 25.71
N LEU A 386 -3.60 -5.29 25.23
CA LEU A 386 -4.68 -5.39 24.22
C LEU A 386 -4.14 -5.88 22.87
N LEU A 387 -2.99 -5.38 22.42
CA LEU A 387 -2.37 -5.87 21.20
C LEU A 387 -2.03 -7.37 21.30
N ARG A 388 -1.41 -7.79 22.42
CA ARG A 388 -1.12 -9.21 22.65
C ARG A 388 -2.39 -10.07 22.67
N ASN A 389 -3.42 -9.61 23.36
CA ASN A 389 -4.69 -10.35 23.45
C ASN A 389 -5.35 -10.49 22.07
N ALA A 390 -5.36 -9.44 21.26
CA ALA A 390 -5.89 -9.53 19.90
C ALA A 390 -5.09 -10.48 19.03
N LEU A 391 -3.76 -10.39 19.04
CA LEU A 391 -2.87 -11.25 18.26
C LEU A 391 -2.92 -12.71 18.69
N ALA A 392 -3.19 -13.01 19.98
CA ALA A 392 -3.33 -14.36 20.51
C ALA A 392 -4.56 -15.10 19.95
N GLU A 393 -5.59 -14.38 19.53
CA GLU A 393 -6.77 -14.98 18.89
C GLU A 393 -6.46 -15.60 17.52
N ALA A 394 -5.42 -15.12 16.82
CA ALA A 394 -4.99 -15.66 15.54
C ALA A 394 -4.10 -16.92 15.73
N SER A 395 -4.65 -17.97 16.33
CA SER A 395 -3.90 -19.19 16.67
C SER A 395 -3.38 -20.00 15.45
N HIS A 396 -3.98 -19.80 14.28
CA HIS A 396 -3.58 -20.44 13.01
C HIS A 396 -2.69 -19.55 12.13
N LEU A 397 -2.07 -18.54 12.72
CA LEU A 397 -1.24 -17.60 11.98
C LEU A 397 0.01 -18.29 11.40
N GLU A 398 0.17 -18.19 10.09
CA GLU A 398 1.31 -18.69 9.32
C GLU A 398 2.30 -17.59 8.93
N TYR A 399 1.81 -16.36 8.83
CA TYR A 399 2.57 -15.18 8.42
C TYR A 399 2.24 -14.00 9.33
N PHE A 400 3.27 -13.42 9.93
CA PHE A 400 3.19 -12.19 10.69
C PHE A 400 4.24 -11.20 10.23
N SER A 401 3.81 -9.99 9.97
CA SER A 401 4.68 -8.85 9.64
C SER A 401 4.25 -7.64 10.45
N MET A 402 5.19 -7.02 11.13
CA MET A 402 4.98 -5.74 11.81
C MET A 402 6.04 -4.74 11.37
N GLU A 403 5.56 -3.55 11.03
CA GLU A 403 6.38 -2.39 10.69
C GLU A 403 5.89 -1.20 11.50
N THR A 404 6.80 -0.32 11.91
CA THR A 404 6.44 0.94 12.54
C THR A 404 7.08 2.11 11.81
N ASN A 405 6.68 3.32 12.16
CA ASN A 405 7.33 4.54 11.70
C ASN A 405 8.49 4.99 12.60
N TRP A 406 9.00 4.09 13.47
CA TRP A 406 10.14 4.39 14.35
C TRP A 406 11.36 4.80 13.55
N ASP A 407 11.97 5.92 13.93
CA ASP A 407 13.26 6.37 13.39
C ASP A 407 14.18 6.81 14.53
N ALA A 408 15.32 6.13 14.68
CA ALA A 408 16.30 6.38 15.73
C ALA A 408 16.93 7.78 15.66
N ASN A 409 16.84 8.48 14.52
CA ASN A 409 17.34 9.85 14.39
C ASN A 409 16.42 10.87 15.08
N TYR A 410 15.13 10.58 15.15
CA TYR A 410 14.14 11.46 15.76
C TYR A 410 13.77 11.06 17.18
N TYR A 411 13.82 9.76 17.49
CA TYR A 411 13.40 9.25 18.78
C TYR A 411 14.61 8.96 19.68
N ARG A 412 14.73 9.68 20.76
CA ARG A 412 15.60 9.27 21.86
C ARG A 412 14.76 8.43 22.81
N ALA A 413 15.05 7.14 22.92
CA ALA A 413 14.39 6.28 23.89
C ALA A 413 14.75 6.78 25.30
N GLU A 414 13.85 7.49 25.94
CA GLU A 414 13.97 7.82 27.38
C GLU A 414 13.80 6.56 28.24
N THR A 415 13.14 5.53 27.69
CA THR A 415 12.92 4.23 28.34
C THR A 415 13.28 3.09 27.39
N LEU A 416 13.61 1.93 27.96
CA LEU A 416 13.81 0.72 27.16
C LEU A 416 12.54 0.39 26.35
N PRO A 417 12.71 -0.11 25.11
CA PRO A 417 11.60 -0.56 24.29
C PRO A 417 10.79 -1.65 25.02
N PRO A 418 9.53 -1.86 24.64
CA PRO A 418 8.70 -2.90 25.22
C PRO A 418 9.28 -4.28 24.84
N ALA A 419 9.31 -5.21 25.79
CA ALA A 419 9.70 -6.57 25.50
C ALA A 419 8.77 -7.19 24.45
N LEU A 420 9.31 -7.88 23.44
CA LEU A 420 8.52 -8.47 22.35
C LEU A 420 7.41 -9.38 22.88
N ARG A 421 7.69 -10.16 23.93
CA ARG A 421 6.70 -11.03 24.59
C ARG A 421 5.53 -10.28 25.26
N SER A 422 5.68 -8.96 25.50
CA SER A 422 4.59 -8.17 26.11
C SER A 422 3.45 -7.92 25.12
N PHE A 423 3.72 -7.96 23.82
CA PHE A 423 2.72 -7.72 22.79
C PHE A 423 2.68 -8.80 21.69
N LEU A 424 3.69 -9.66 21.54
CA LEU A 424 3.68 -10.79 20.63
C LEU A 424 3.38 -12.10 21.40
N PRO A 425 2.29 -12.79 21.10
CA PRO A 425 1.94 -14.07 21.73
C PRO A 425 2.62 -15.24 21.03
N LEU A 426 3.97 -15.29 21.03
CA LEU A 426 4.77 -16.28 20.32
C LEU A 426 4.46 -17.72 20.75
N ASP A 427 4.05 -17.89 21.99
CA ASP A 427 3.60 -19.15 22.57
C ASP A 427 2.28 -19.68 21.96
N HIS A 428 1.49 -18.80 21.35
CA HIS A 428 0.25 -19.16 20.64
C HIS A 428 0.45 -19.47 19.15
N TRP A 429 1.57 -19.05 18.55
CA TRP A 429 1.81 -19.11 17.12
C TRP A 429 2.66 -20.32 16.70
N THR A 430 2.25 -21.50 17.07
CA THR A 430 2.98 -22.76 16.80
C THR A 430 3.11 -23.07 15.30
N GLY A 431 2.24 -22.51 14.46
CA GLY A 431 2.23 -22.66 13.00
C GLY A 431 2.95 -21.56 12.24
N LEU A 432 3.59 -20.60 12.93
CA LEU A 432 4.19 -19.44 12.25
C LEU A 432 5.39 -19.86 11.40
N ARG A 433 5.33 -19.51 10.10
CA ARG A 433 6.35 -19.82 9.09
C ARG A 433 7.13 -18.61 8.62
N HIS A 434 6.50 -17.44 8.67
CA HIS A 434 7.12 -16.17 8.29
C HIS A 434 6.96 -15.15 9.40
N PHE A 435 8.09 -14.53 9.80
CA PHE A 435 8.14 -13.46 10.79
C PHE A 435 8.91 -12.28 10.21
N ARG A 436 8.29 -11.08 10.22
CA ARG A 436 8.92 -9.83 9.81
C ARG A 436 8.78 -8.78 10.90
N LEU A 437 9.91 -8.12 11.23
CA LEU A 437 9.95 -6.97 12.13
C LEU A 437 10.77 -5.85 11.49
N TRP A 438 10.15 -4.66 11.37
CA TRP A 438 10.70 -3.56 10.60
C TRP A 438 10.53 -2.23 11.33
N ASN A 439 11.58 -1.37 11.29
CA ASN A 439 11.56 -0.06 11.96
C ASN A 439 11.12 -0.14 13.42
N PHE A 440 11.74 -0.99 14.22
CA PHE A 440 11.33 -1.16 15.62
C PHE A 440 12.55 -1.16 16.55
N PRO A 441 12.45 -0.51 17.75
CA PRO A 441 13.50 -0.61 18.75
C PRO A 441 13.38 -1.93 19.51
N VAL A 442 14.49 -2.65 19.67
CA VAL A 442 14.49 -3.96 20.34
C VAL A 442 15.71 -4.11 21.25
N VAL A 443 15.54 -4.87 22.33
CA VAL A 443 16.67 -5.37 23.13
C VAL A 443 17.16 -6.66 22.50
N LEU A 444 18.47 -6.75 22.24
CA LEU A 444 19.08 -7.90 21.54
C LEU A 444 18.68 -9.24 22.18
N ALA A 445 18.86 -9.38 23.49
CA ALA A 445 18.54 -10.61 24.21
C ALA A 445 17.05 -11.00 24.10
N ASP A 446 16.16 -10.03 24.06
CA ASP A 446 14.72 -10.26 23.91
C ASP A 446 14.37 -10.73 22.47
N LEU A 447 15.02 -10.16 21.47
CA LEU A 447 14.85 -10.59 20.08
C LEU A 447 15.32 -12.05 19.90
N ILE A 448 16.51 -12.39 20.41
CA ILE A 448 17.03 -13.76 20.34
C ILE A 448 16.10 -14.73 21.08
N ALA A 449 15.64 -14.37 22.28
CA ALA A 449 14.68 -15.17 23.04
C ALA A 449 13.33 -15.35 22.30
N ALA A 450 12.89 -14.34 21.59
CA ALA A 450 11.69 -14.41 20.74
C ALA A 450 11.90 -15.35 19.54
N LEU A 451 13.00 -15.20 18.81
CA LEU A 451 13.31 -16.02 17.64
C LEU A 451 13.53 -17.49 18.00
N SER A 452 14.10 -17.80 19.18
CA SER A 452 14.30 -19.19 19.64
C SER A 452 13.00 -19.95 19.88
N GLN A 453 11.87 -19.26 20.09
CA GLN A 453 10.55 -19.88 20.25
C GLN A 453 9.91 -20.26 18.90
N LEU A 454 10.36 -19.70 17.78
CA LEU A 454 9.79 -19.90 16.46
C LEU A 454 10.37 -21.13 15.75
N THR A 455 10.13 -22.30 16.29
CA THR A 455 10.72 -23.57 15.81
C THR A 455 10.27 -24.02 14.41
N GLY A 456 9.18 -23.47 13.90
CA GLY A 456 8.63 -23.75 12.55
C GLY A 456 9.00 -22.71 11.50
N LEU A 457 9.89 -21.77 11.82
CA LEU A 457 10.19 -20.62 10.97
C LEU A 457 10.85 -21.05 9.65
N GLN A 458 10.31 -20.58 8.53
CA GLN A 458 10.84 -20.78 7.17
C GLN A 458 11.43 -19.52 6.57
N SER A 459 10.99 -18.36 7.05
CA SER A 459 11.47 -17.07 6.56
C SER A 459 11.45 -16.03 7.67
N LEU A 460 12.56 -15.35 7.83
CA LEU A 460 12.75 -14.20 8.72
C LEU A 460 13.11 -12.97 7.90
N GLU A 461 12.46 -11.85 8.17
CA GLU A 461 12.83 -10.56 7.60
C GLU A 461 13.00 -9.54 8.71
N LEU A 462 14.20 -9.00 8.85
CA LEU A 462 14.54 -7.97 9.81
C LEU A 462 15.08 -6.74 9.08
N GLY A 463 14.60 -5.56 9.44
CA GLY A 463 15.07 -4.35 8.80
C GLY A 463 14.92 -3.11 9.66
N PHE A 464 15.89 -2.19 9.54
CA PHE A 464 15.91 -0.89 10.21
C PHE A 464 15.70 -1.00 11.73
N LEU A 465 16.21 -2.05 12.35
CA LEU A 465 16.09 -2.24 13.80
C LEU A 465 17.01 -1.29 14.56
N SER A 466 16.48 -0.66 15.61
CA SER A 466 17.28 0.06 16.61
C SER A 466 17.60 -0.89 17.76
N LEU A 467 18.82 -1.42 17.79
CA LEU A 467 19.25 -2.43 18.75
C LEU A 467 19.76 -1.79 20.07
N TYR A 468 19.35 -2.33 21.20
CA TYR A 468 19.74 -1.88 22.53
C TYR A 468 20.31 -3.03 23.36
N PRO A 469 21.46 -2.89 24.00
CA PRO A 469 22.57 -1.95 23.75
C PRO A 469 23.57 -2.53 22.73
N ALA A 470 23.12 -3.03 21.61
CA ALA A 470 23.92 -3.80 20.66
C ALA A 470 23.95 -3.17 19.26
N SER A 471 24.83 -3.69 18.41
CA SER A 471 24.98 -3.37 16.99
C SER A 471 24.44 -4.49 16.09
N ASN A 472 24.30 -4.21 14.80
CA ASN A 472 23.97 -5.23 13.80
C ASN A 472 25.02 -6.35 13.72
N PHE A 473 26.29 -6.02 13.98
CA PHE A 473 27.37 -7.00 14.04
C PHE A 473 27.13 -8.02 15.17
N GLU A 474 26.80 -7.54 16.37
CA GLU A 474 26.52 -8.38 17.54
C GLU A 474 25.25 -9.20 17.35
N LEU A 475 24.20 -8.62 16.74
CA LEU A 475 22.98 -9.34 16.45
C LEU A 475 23.26 -10.56 15.57
N LEU A 476 23.97 -10.40 14.46
CA LEU A 476 24.23 -11.54 13.56
C LEU A 476 25.09 -12.62 14.22
N ASN A 477 26.10 -12.23 15.04
CA ASN A 477 26.89 -13.20 15.80
C ASN A 477 26.00 -13.98 16.79
N GLU A 478 25.17 -13.28 17.55
CA GLU A 478 24.25 -13.92 18.51
C GLU A 478 23.23 -14.83 17.82
N MET A 479 22.69 -14.42 16.67
CA MET A 479 21.82 -15.25 15.85
C MET A 479 22.51 -16.55 15.42
N ARG A 480 23.76 -16.48 14.94
CA ARG A 480 24.53 -17.65 14.52
C ARG A 480 24.80 -18.59 15.69
N ASP A 481 25.27 -18.03 16.82
CA ASP A 481 25.80 -18.81 17.93
C ASP A 481 24.68 -19.35 18.85
N SER A 482 23.61 -18.59 19.08
CA SER A 482 22.52 -18.97 20.00
C SER A 482 21.37 -19.70 19.32
N LEU A 483 20.98 -19.34 18.09
CA LEU A 483 19.84 -19.95 17.41
C LEU A 483 20.20 -21.27 16.72
N ARG A 484 21.49 -21.46 16.37
CA ARG A 484 22.03 -22.69 15.77
C ARG A 484 21.22 -23.20 14.58
N TRP A 485 20.66 -22.30 13.76
CA TRP A 485 19.83 -22.67 12.62
C TRP A 485 20.57 -23.46 11.53
N HIS A 486 21.90 -23.34 11.49
CA HIS A 486 22.74 -24.17 10.61
C HIS A 486 22.64 -25.69 10.90
N GLU A 487 22.15 -26.07 12.09
CA GLU A 487 21.89 -27.46 12.45
C GLU A 487 20.50 -27.94 12.05
N TRP A 488 19.62 -27.04 11.61
CA TRP A 488 18.29 -27.43 11.17
C TRP A 488 18.32 -28.10 9.81
N LEU A 489 17.44 -29.10 9.59
CA LEU A 489 17.31 -29.78 8.30
C LEU A 489 16.94 -28.77 7.16
N THR A 490 16.15 -27.80 7.49
CA THR A 490 15.75 -26.69 6.59
C THR A 490 15.88 -25.38 7.36
N PRO A 491 17.03 -24.72 7.29
CA PRO A 491 17.22 -23.45 7.96
C PRO A 491 16.33 -22.35 7.36
N PRO A 492 15.84 -21.38 8.15
CA PRO A 492 15.00 -20.31 7.64
C PRO A 492 15.78 -19.40 6.69
N ARG A 493 15.10 -18.93 5.64
CA ARG A 493 15.65 -17.84 4.82
C ARG A 493 15.67 -16.56 5.62
N VAL A 494 16.82 -15.90 5.69
CA VAL A 494 16.98 -14.64 6.41
C VAL A 494 17.18 -13.49 5.41
N ASP A 495 16.26 -12.55 5.44
CA ASP A 495 16.36 -11.25 4.76
C ASP A 495 16.71 -10.18 5.78
N TYR A 496 17.77 -9.43 5.54
CA TYR A 496 18.23 -8.36 6.42
C TYR A 496 18.41 -7.06 5.63
N ALA A 497 17.86 -5.96 6.14
CA ALA A 497 17.97 -4.67 5.49
C ALA A 497 18.38 -3.56 6.46
N VAL A 498 19.21 -2.64 5.97
CA VAL A 498 19.67 -1.48 6.75
C VAL A 498 19.60 -0.20 5.92
N PRO A 499 19.52 0.97 6.57
CA PRO A 499 19.56 2.26 5.88
C PRO A 499 20.88 2.45 5.14
N ILE A 500 20.85 3.21 4.04
CA ILE A 500 22.06 3.63 3.32
C ILE A 500 22.70 4.77 4.12
N PRO A 501 23.98 4.66 4.54
CA PRO A 501 24.63 5.69 5.30
C PRO A 501 24.71 7.03 4.55
N GLY A 502 24.19 8.10 5.15
CA GLY A 502 24.25 9.45 4.58
C GLY A 502 23.27 9.71 3.43
N GLU A 503 22.44 8.75 3.06
CA GLU A 503 21.37 8.90 2.08
C GLU A 503 20.02 8.92 2.79
N ASN A 504 19.20 9.93 2.49
CA ASN A 504 17.84 10.06 3.03
C ASN A 504 16.80 9.80 1.96
N THR A 505 17.06 8.85 1.05
CA THR A 505 16.13 8.52 -0.02
C THR A 505 15.09 7.52 0.50
N GLN A 506 13.91 8.01 0.77
CA GLN A 506 12.79 7.18 1.26
C GLN A 506 12.55 5.98 0.34
N GLY A 507 12.41 4.80 0.92
CA GLY A 507 12.17 3.55 0.21
C GLY A 507 13.43 2.83 -0.24
N ARG A 508 14.64 3.42 -0.14
CA ARG A 508 15.90 2.75 -0.48
C ARG A 508 16.58 2.14 0.75
N ALA A 509 17.10 0.94 0.56
CA ALA A 509 17.80 0.20 1.61
C ALA A 509 18.89 -0.70 1.04
N ILE A 510 19.89 -1.03 1.87
CA ILE A 510 20.87 -2.07 1.58
C ILE A 510 20.28 -3.40 2.04
N TRP A 511 20.11 -4.34 1.13
CA TRP A 511 19.64 -5.69 1.39
C TRP A 511 20.81 -6.66 1.42
N LEU A 512 20.92 -7.43 2.50
CA LEU A 512 22.08 -8.25 2.84
C LEU A 512 21.77 -9.76 2.79
N ARG A 513 20.73 -10.20 2.08
CA ARG A 513 20.26 -11.60 2.07
C ARG A 513 21.40 -12.60 1.87
N GLU A 514 22.19 -12.43 0.79
CA GLU A 514 23.23 -13.36 0.43
C GLU A 514 24.37 -13.37 1.46
N ALA A 515 24.87 -12.18 1.83
CA ALA A 515 25.94 -12.03 2.80
C ALA A 515 25.56 -12.59 4.19
N VAL A 516 24.32 -12.32 4.64
CA VAL A 516 23.79 -12.87 5.91
C VAL A 516 23.60 -14.38 5.84
N THR A 517 23.10 -14.90 4.74
CA THR A 517 22.95 -16.36 4.54
C THR A 517 24.32 -17.06 4.61
N ASN A 518 25.31 -16.51 3.91
CA ASN A 518 26.67 -17.05 3.91
C ASN A 518 27.30 -17.04 5.30
N PHE A 519 27.14 -15.92 6.03
CA PHE A 519 27.63 -15.81 7.39
C PHE A 519 26.95 -16.79 8.37
N LEU A 520 25.64 -16.88 8.34
CA LEU A 520 24.88 -17.71 9.29
C LEU A 520 25.06 -19.21 9.05
N TYR A 521 25.22 -19.63 7.79
CA TYR A 521 25.10 -21.05 7.41
C TYR A 521 26.36 -21.66 6.81
N TYR A 522 27.25 -20.86 6.21
CA TYR A 522 28.42 -21.37 5.48
C TYR A 522 29.76 -20.91 6.04
N GLY A 523 29.76 -20.13 7.15
CA GLY A 523 30.97 -19.78 7.88
C GLY A 523 31.76 -18.61 7.29
N ASP A 524 31.15 -17.82 6.40
CA ASP A 524 31.75 -16.59 5.90
C ASP A 524 31.88 -15.53 6.99
N THR A 525 32.52 -14.41 6.66
CA THR A 525 32.71 -13.28 7.57
C THR A 525 31.40 -12.53 7.77
N ASN A 526 31.22 -11.92 8.96
CA ASN A 526 30.08 -11.06 9.25
C ASN A 526 30.05 -9.86 8.28
N PRO A 527 28.91 -9.59 7.61
CA PRO A 527 28.81 -8.48 6.66
C PRO A 527 28.90 -7.08 7.26
N PHE A 528 28.96 -6.97 8.59
CA PHE A 528 29.19 -5.70 9.30
C PHE A 528 30.61 -5.62 9.83
N ASP A 529 31.21 -4.45 9.72
CA ASP A 529 32.52 -4.17 10.28
C ASP A 529 32.47 -4.02 11.81
N THR A 530 33.37 -4.68 12.51
CA THR A 530 33.41 -4.70 14.00
C THR A 530 33.66 -3.32 14.62
N ALA A 531 34.47 -2.50 13.98
CA ALA A 531 34.90 -1.20 14.54
C ALA A 531 33.85 -0.10 14.26
N THR A 532 33.20 -0.16 13.10
CA THR A 532 32.31 0.92 12.64
C THR A 532 30.85 0.54 12.71
N GLY A 533 30.49 -0.76 12.80
CA GLY A 533 29.13 -1.27 12.70
C GLY A 533 28.48 -1.07 11.33
N LYS A 534 29.25 -0.60 10.34
CA LYS A 534 28.74 -0.35 8.98
C LYS A 534 28.81 -1.60 8.13
N VAL A 535 27.98 -1.63 7.10
CA VAL A 535 28.03 -2.68 6.09
C VAL A 535 29.37 -2.67 5.38
N ALA A 536 30.01 -3.83 5.26
CA ALA A 536 31.23 -4.01 4.50
C ALA A 536 30.98 -3.75 3.01
N ARG A 537 31.95 -3.14 2.33
CA ARG A 537 31.84 -2.86 0.89
C ARG A 537 31.64 -4.17 0.11
N GLY A 538 30.75 -4.12 -0.88
CA GLY A 538 30.38 -5.29 -1.68
C GLY A 538 29.47 -6.32 -1.00
N ALA A 539 29.05 -6.07 0.25
CA ALA A 539 28.27 -7.03 1.02
C ALA A 539 26.74 -6.95 0.80
N GLY A 540 26.24 -6.14 -0.11
CA GLY A 540 24.80 -6.00 -0.26
C GLY A 540 24.35 -5.40 -1.58
N ILE A 541 23.03 -5.35 -1.76
CA ILE A 541 22.37 -4.77 -2.94
C ILE A 541 21.43 -3.67 -2.47
N ILE A 542 21.54 -2.49 -3.05
CA ILE A 542 20.60 -1.40 -2.84
C ILE A 542 19.35 -1.69 -3.66
N ARG A 543 18.17 -1.67 -3.00
CA ARG A 543 16.85 -1.78 -3.63
C ARG A 543 15.98 -0.59 -3.28
N ASP A 544 15.03 -0.29 -4.17
CA ASP A 544 14.04 0.77 -3.99
C ASP A 544 12.64 0.13 -3.91
N ALA A 545 11.91 0.37 -2.83
CA ALA A 545 10.58 -0.18 -2.60
C ALA A 545 9.53 0.30 -3.63
N TYR A 546 9.75 1.47 -4.23
CA TYR A 546 8.86 2.06 -5.23
C TYR A 546 9.30 1.79 -6.68
N ASP A 547 10.45 1.16 -6.86
CA ASP A 547 10.97 0.78 -8.16
C ASP A 547 11.57 -0.64 -8.10
N PRO A 548 10.76 -1.67 -8.28
CA PRO A 548 11.20 -3.07 -8.15
C PRO A 548 12.26 -3.48 -9.18
N THR A 549 12.55 -2.64 -10.17
CA THR A 549 13.63 -2.86 -11.14
C THR A 549 14.95 -2.20 -10.70
N TYR A 550 14.94 -1.45 -9.59
CA TYR A 550 16.12 -0.80 -9.07
C TYR A 550 16.94 -1.77 -8.22
N GLU A 551 18.07 -2.20 -8.75
CA GLU A 551 19.06 -2.98 -8.03
C GLU A 551 20.46 -2.45 -8.36
N MET A 552 21.24 -2.08 -7.33
CA MET A 552 22.62 -1.65 -7.45
C MET A 552 23.48 -2.34 -6.39
N PRO A 553 24.71 -2.83 -6.71
CA PRO A 553 25.65 -3.25 -5.69
C PRO A 553 25.94 -2.10 -4.71
N TYR A 554 26.13 -2.44 -3.45
CA TYR A 554 26.62 -1.50 -2.44
C TYR A 554 28.14 -1.56 -2.40
N ASP A 555 28.81 -0.57 -2.98
CA ASP A 555 30.26 -0.49 -3.15
C ASP A 555 30.92 0.49 -2.15
#